data_e4371d53e209e3e695115265ee328912
#
_entry.id   e4371d53e209e3e695115265ee328912
#
_cell.length_a   1.000
_cell.length_b   1.000
_cell.length_c   1.000
_cell.angle_alpha   90.00
_cell.angle_beta   90.00
_cell.angle_gamma   90.00
#
_symmetry.space_group_name_H-M   'P 1'
#
loop_
_entity.id
_entity.type
_entity.pdbx_description
1 polymer ?
#
loop_
_entity_poly.entity_id
_entity_poly.type
_entity_poly.pdbx_seq_one_letter_code
_entity_poly.pdbx_strand_id
1 'polypeptide(L)'
;MKNIKFGHSLLGTGVSIVLFALISDYIGFGKPGFQAAQLLLLQFGVLLSVTSIGFLASGSELKVSRLINQITTRIFNSPTANWVYFGFLITYILLFIIPVFFNSDRRIDYLTRYIPEITPVGRDLSFATSGIKSWLSGNGFYLKDLNYPPLYAVVFSPFLLLTYPTTFFVMTAITLFSMVVSGLILPSLILKNKDSAVLFFFFLTGIFSYGMQFELERGQYNVFAFTLSFLAIYIFHRHYQFRHLAYLLISVAIQIKLYPIFFTLMLVKNWRDWKSNILRFTGLGIFNVSLLFVLGYKTFIDFINTMLILFGSVWTRPYNHSLASFVRDLTSTGLGVFKPDTVSVLQENSSLIKFILILYYLVCLAIIVGRAYRNNESGINFDLFAVCTIGAMIIPSLSIDYKLPLLSPVMALALSYSPKNDHKIRQIIKMIVLIVISLAYSYTLFSFVHRPVFLANCFPLFMIILTGITCLNVVDKRSFSQVESQEHLTAQ
;
A
#
# COMPACT_ATOMS: atom_id res chain seq x y z
N MET A 1 -20.80 -24.25 -19.25
CA MET A 1 -21.77 -23.24 -19.74
C MET A 1 -22.45 -22.43 -18.62
N LYS A 2 -22.93 -23.03 -17.51
CA LYS A 2 -23.57 -22.24 -16.40
C LYS A 2 -22.65 -21.16 -15.80
N ASN A 3 -21.37 -21.46 -15.59
CA ASN A 3 -20.43 -20.52 -14.99
C ASN A 3 -20.10 -19.30 -15.88
N ILE A 4 -20.10 -19.48 -17.20
CA ILE A 4 -19.85 -18.39 -18.16
C ILE A 4 -21.01 -17.39 -18.16
N LYS A 5 -22.26 -17.87 -18.17
CA LYS A 5 -23.43 -16.97 -18.07
C LYS A 5 -23.45 -16.20 -16.75
N PHE A 6 -23.13 -16.87 -15.66
CA PHE A 6 -23.03 -16.25 -14.34
C PHE A 6 -21.93 -15.18 -14.29
N GLY A 7 -20.75 -15.48 -14.86
CA GLY A 7 -19.65 -14.52 -14.96
C GLY A 7 -20.03 -13.27 -15.77
N HIS A 8 -20.70 -13.42 -16.93
CA HIS A 8 -21.15 -12.26 -17.71
C HIS A 8 -22.19 -11.42 -16.96
N SER A 9 -23.15 -12.06 -16.28
CA SER A 9 -24.14 -11.36 -15.47
C SER A 9 -23.45 -10.56 -14.34
N LEU A 10 -22.52 -11.20 -13.64
CA LEU A 10 -21.78 -10.58 -12.55
C LEU A 10 -20.89 -9.40 -13.04
N LEU A 11 -20.27 -9.54 -14.24
CA LEU A 11 -19.51 -8.45 -14.87
C LEU A 11 -20.42 -7.27 -15.22
N GLY A 12 -21.55 -7.56 -15.88
CA GLY A 12 -22.51 -6.51 -16.21
C GLY A 12 -23.00 -5.78 -14.97
N THR A 13 -23.34 -6.51 -13.90
CA THR A 13 -23.75 -5.92 -12.62
C THR A 13 -22.64 -5.07 -12.00
N GLY A 14 -21.40 -5.58 -11.94
CA GLY A 14 -20.27 -4.85 -11.37
C GLY A 14 -19.96 -3.56 -12.13
N VAL A 15 -19.91 -3.62 -13.46
CA VAL A 15 -19.70 -2.45 -14.33
C VAL A 15 -20.85 -1.46 -14.19
N SER A 16 -22.10 -1.92 -14.14
CA SER A 16 -23.26 -1.04 -13.94
C SER A 16 -23.20 -0.30 -12.60
N ILE A 17 -22.79 -0.98 -11.53
CA ILE A 17 -22.62 -0.34 -10.20
C ILE A 17 -21.50 0.69 -10.24
N VAL A 18 -20.36 0.40 -10.90
CA VAL A 18 -19.27 1.37 -11.08
C VAL A 18 -19.77 2.60 -11.83
N LEU A 19 -20.43 2.40 -12.97
CA LEU A 19 -20.97 3.50 -13.77
C LEU A 19 -22.00 4.29 -12.98
N PHE A 20 -22.93 3.64 -12.28
CA PHE A 20 -23.90 4.30 -11.43
C PHE A 20 -23.24 5.13 -10.34
N ALA A 21 -22.23 4.59 -9.64
CA ALA A 21 -21.48 5.34 -8.62
C ALA A 21 -20.79 6.58 -9.20
N LEU A 22 -20.27 6.50 -10.43
CA LEU A 22 -19.60 7.63 -11.09
C LEU A 22 -20.55 8.70 -11.61
N ILE A 23 -21.75 8.32 -12.06
CA ILE A 23 -22.71 9.27 -12.69
C ILE A 23 -23.83 9.71 -11.76
N SER A 24 -23.93 9.16 -10.55
CA SER A 24 -25.05 9.43 -9.62
C SER A 24 -25.26 10.94 -9.36
N ASP A 25 -24.18 11.70 -9.25
CA ASP A 25 -24.27 13.16 -9.07
C ASP A 25 -24.87 13.87 -10.29
N TYR A 26 -24.53 13.42 -11.50
CA TYR A 26 -25.01 14.02 -12.74
C TYR A 26 -26.50 13.76 -12.98
N ILE A 27 -27.01 12.63 -12.47
CA ILE A 27 -28.44 12.26 -12.57
C ILE A 27 -29.26 12.74 -11.36
N GLY A 28 -28.64 13.51 -10.45
CA GLY A 28 -29.32 14.08 -9.28
C GLY A 28 -29.67 13.04 -8.21
N PHE A 29 -28.97 11.90 -8.16
CA PHE A 29 -29.20 10.88 -7.18
C PHE A 29 -28.25 11.04 -5.99
N GLY A 30 -28.78 11.50 -4.87
CA GLY A 30 -28.02 11.78 -3.65
C GLY A 30 -27.75 13.27 -3.41
N LYS A 31 -26.89 13.57 -2.45
CA LYS A 31 -26.42 14.94 -2.20
C LYS A 31 -25.34 15.31 -3.23
N PRO A 32 -25.24 16.55 -3.70
CA PRO A 32 -24.21 16.97 -4.63
C PRO A 32 -22.79 16.71 -4.10
N GLY A 33 -21.92 16.18 -4.96
CA GLY A 33 -20.52 15.86 -4.66
C GLY A 33 -20.29 14.38 -4.34
N PHE A 34 -19.06 13.93 -4.62
CA PHE A 34 -18.66 12.55 -4.43
C PHE A 34 -18.63 12.18 -2.95
N GLN A 35 -19.49 11.27 -2.53
CA GLN A 35 -19.72 10.91 -1.14
C GLN A 35 -19.21 9.51 -0.80
N ALA A 36 -19.13 9.22 0.50
CA ALA A 36 -18.72 7.92 1.00
C ALA A 36 -19.57 6.76 0.46
N ALA A 37 -20.89 6.98 0.28
CA ALA A 37 -21.77 5.97 -0.32
C ALA A 37 -21.39 5.65 -1.77
N GLN A 38 -21.07 6.66 -2.57
CA GLN A 38 -20.59 6.48 -3.94
C GLN A 38 -19.24 5.76 -3.98
N LEU A 39 -18.34 6.13 -3.05
CA LEU A 39 -17.05 5.47 -2.90
C LEU A 39 -17.20 3.97 -2.57
N LEU A 40 -18.08 3.64 -1.64
CA LEU A 40 -18.39 2.25 -1.28
C LEU A 40 -19.01 1.48 -2.45
N LEU A 41 -19.95 2.10 -3.17
CA LEU A 41 -20.55 1.50 -4.37
C LEU A 41 -19.50 1.27 -5.46
N LEU A 42 -18.60 2.23 -5.66
CA LEU A 42 -17.50 2.12 -6.61
C LEU A 42 -16.58 0.94 -6.27
N GLN A 43 -16.16 0.83 -5.01
CA GLN A 43 -15.34 -0.28 -4.53
C GLN A 43 -16.05 -1.63 -4.71
N PHE A 44 -17.33 -1.69 -4.38
CA PHE A 44 -18.13 -2.89 -4.53
C PHE A 44 -18.31 -3.30 -6.00
N GLY A 45 -18.57 -2.34 -6.88
CA GLY A 45 -18.66 -2.57 -8.32
C GLY A 45 -17.35 -3.07 -8.92
N VAL A 46 -16.21 -2.51 -8.50
CA VAL A 46 -14.87 -2.99 -8.89
C VAL A 46 -14.65 -4.42 -8.41
N LEU A 47 -15.00 -4.72 -7.16
CA LEU A 47 -14.87 -6.07 -6.59
C LEU A 47 -15.68 -7.10 -7.39
N LEU A 48 -16.94 -6.80 -7.69
CA LEU A 48 -17.80 -7.67 -8.51
C LEU A 48 -17.22 -7.87 -9.91
N SER A 49 -16.69 -6.81 -10.53
CA SER A 49 -16.08 -6.88 -11.86
C SER A 49 -14.83 -7.76 -11.87
N VAL A 50 -13.94 -7.61 -10.88
CA VAL A 50 -12.74 -8.45 -10.72
C VAL A 50 -13.11 -9.91 -10.51
N THR A 51 -14.11 -10.17 -9.66
CA THR A 51 -14.62 -11.53 -9.41
C THR A 51 -15.18 -12.17 -10.67
N SER A 52 -15.96 -11.41 -11.45
CA SER A 52 -16.57 -11.89 -12.68
C SER A 52 -15.53 -12.26 -13.73
N ILE A 53 -14.45 -11.48 -13.85
CA ILE A 53 -13.32 -11.81 -14.73
C ILE A 53 -12.76 -13.19 -14.35
N GLY A 54 -12.69 -13.51 -13.06
CA GLY A 54 -12.29 -14.82 -12.56
C GLY A 54 -13.20 -15.95 -13.04
N PHE A 55 -14.53 -15.78 -12.91
CA PHE A 55 -15.50 -16.77 -13.39
C PHE A 55 -15.48 -16.93 -14.91
N LEU A 56 -15.32 -15.85 -15.66
CA LEU A 56 -15.22 -15.88 -17.12
C LEU A 56 -13.94 -16.57 -17.58
N ALA A 57 -12.82 -16.30 -16.94
CA ALA A 57 -11.55 -16.91 -17.31
C ALA A 57 -11.50 -18.41 -16.98
N SER A 58 -12.14 -18.83 -15.89
CA SER A 58 -12.22 -20.27 -15.54
C SER A 58 -13.11 -21.09 -16.49
N GLY A 59 -13.98 -20.43 -17.27
CA GLY A 59 -14.96 -21.08 -18.14
C GLY A 59 -14.77 -20.87 -19.64
N SER A 60 -13.80 -20.11 -20.09
CA SER A 60 -13.64 -19.75 -21.51
C SER A 60 -12.32 -20.27 -22.11
N GLU A 61 -12.41 -20.90 -23.27
CA GLU A 61 -11.27 -21.12 -24.18
C GLU A 61 -10.79 -19.81 -24.87
N LEU A 62 -11.33 -18.65 -24.46
CA LEU A 62 -10.87 -17.38 -24.96
C LEU A 62 -9.38 -17.23 -24.66
N LYS A 63 -8.60 -16.98 -25.71
CA LYS A 63 -7.16 -16.60 -25.70
C LYS A 63 -6.90 -15.26 -24.99
N VAL A 64 -7.74 -14.87 -24.03
CA VAL A 64 -7.46 -13.82 -23.08
C VAL A 64 -6.22 -14.25 -22.33
N SER A 65 -5.19 -13.54 -22.55
CA SER A 65 -3.80 -13.82 -22.25
C SER A 65 -3.63 -14.97 -21.23
N ARG A 66 -2.79 -15.95 -21.55
CA ARG A 66 -2.44 -17.08 -20.63
C ARG A 66 -2.22 -16.61 -19.20
N LEU A 67 -1.87 -15.35 -19.05
CA LEU A 67 -1.64 -14.67 -17.79
C LEU A 67 -2.93 -14.50 -16.96
N ILE A 68 -4.01 -13.96 -17.55
CA ILE A 68 -5.29 -13.76 -16.84
C ILE A 68 -5.90 -15.12 -16.49
N ASN A 69 -5.83 -16.10 -17.40
CA ASN A 69 -6.27 -17.45 -17.10
C ASN A 69 -5.45 -18.11 -15.97
N GLN A 70 -4.13 -17.92 -15.96
CA GLN A 70 -3.30 -18.45 -14.88
C GLN A 70 -3.62 -17.80 -13.54
N ILE A 71 -3.81 -16.48 -13.52
CA ILE A 71 -4.14 -15.73 -12.29
C ILE A 71 -5.51 -16.18 -11.78
N THR A 72 -6.52 -16.14 -12.62
CA THR A 72 -7.90 -16.39 -12.23
C THR A 72 -8.15 -17.86 -11.89
N THR A 73 -7.59 -18.80 -12.64
CA THR A 73 -7.69 -20.24 -12.32
C THR A 73 -7.04 -20.55 -10.96
N ARG A 74 -5.91 -19.92 -10.65
CA ARG A 74 -5.22 -20.11 -9.36
C ARG A 74 -6.03 -19.57 -8.19
N ILE A 75 -6.66 -18.42 -8.38
CA ILE A 75 -7.39 -17.72 -7.32
C ILE A 75 -8.74 -18.42 -7.07
N PHE A 76 -9.48 -18.73 -8.13
CA PHE A 76 -10.87 -19.17 -8.02
C PHE A 76 -11.08 -20.70 -8.00
N ASN A 77 -10.02 -21.49 -8.25
CA ASN A 77 -10.12 -22.96 -8.14
C ASN A 77 -9.92 -23.47 -6.70
N SER A 78 -9.58 -22.60 -5.74
CA SER A 78 -9.53 -22.99 -4.32
C SER A 78 -10.92 -22.89 -3.70
N PRO A 79 -11.53 -24.00 -3.23
CA PRO A 79 -12.81 -23.96 -2.53
C PRO A 79 -12.76 -23.03 -1.30
N THR A 80 -11.64 -23.05 -0.57
CA THR A 80 -11.42 -22.21 0.63
C THR A 80 -11.42 -20.72 0.27
N ALA A 81 -10.73 -20.32 -0.82
CA ALA A 81 -10.71 -18.93 -1.28
C ALA A 81 -12.12 -18.45 -1.66
N ASN A 82 -12.89 -19.31 -2.32
CA ASN A 82 -14.27 -19.00 -2.68
C ASN A 82 -15.14 -18.78 -1.44
N TRP A 83 -15.03 -19.65 -0.43
CA TRP A 83 -15.78 -19.49 0.82
C TRP A 83 -15.39 -18.23 1.59
N VAL A 84 -14.10 -17.92 1.68
CA VAL A 84 -13.61 -16.66 2.29
C VAL A 84 -14.15 -15.45 1.52
N TYR A 85 -14.13 -15.51 0.18
CA TYR A 85 -14.65 -14.45 -0.65
C TYR A 85 -16.16 -14.25 -0.47
N PHE A 86 -16.96 -15.31 -0.54
CA PHE A 86 -18.41 -15.22 -0.36
C PHE A 86 -18.78 -14.78 1.05
N GLY A 87 -18.12 -15.33 2.08
CA GLY A 87 -18.32 -14.90 3.45
C GLY A 87 -18.03 -13.43 3.63
N PHE A 88 -16.94 -12.93 3.03
CA PHE A 88 -16.58 -11.53 3.07
C PHE A 88 -17.60 -10.65 2.32
N LEU A 89 -18.00 -11.06 1.12
CA LEU A 89 -18.99 -10.34 0.31
C LEU A 89 -20.34 -10.24 1.02
N ILE A 90 -20.83 -11.33 1.62
CA ILE A 90 -22.06 -11.35 2.41
C ILE A 90 -21.93 -10.41 3.60
N THR A 91 -20.84 -10.51 4.34
CA THR A 91 -20.56 -9.62 5.50
C THR A 91 -20.53 -8.17 5.07
N TYR A 92 -19.87 -7.86 3.95
CA TYR A 92 -19.81 -6.50 3.41
C TYR A 92 -21.19 -5.97 3.02
N ILE A 93 -22.01 -6.77 2.33
CA ILE A 93 -23.37 -6.40 1.98
C ILE A 93 -24.21 -6.13 3.23
N LEU A 94 -24.18 -7.05 4.19
CA LEU A 94 -24.96 -6.95 5.42
C LEU A 94 -24.54 -5.76 6.29
N LEU A 95 -23.26 -5.48 6.39
CA LEU A 95 -22.73 -4.47 7.32
C LEU A 95 -22.64 -3.07 6.71
N PHE A 96 -22.44 -2.97 5.40
CA PHE A 96 -22.16 -1.69 4.74
C PHE A 96 -23.21 -1.29 3.72
N ILE A 97 -23.64 -2.19 2.84
CA ILE A 97 -24.59 -1.82 1.77
C ILE A 97 -26.01 -1.68 2.30
N ILE A 98 -26.50 -2.70 3.01
CA ILE A 98 -27.86 -2.68 3.55
C ILE A 98 -28.09 -1.48 4.47
N PRO A 99 -27.20 -1.16 5.44
CA PRO A 99 -27.40 0.01 6.29
C PRO A 99 -27.38 1.35 5.58
N VAL A 100 -26.61 1.50 4.49
CA VAL A 100 -26.61 2.73 3.69
C VAL A 100 -27.97 2.99 3.06
N PHE A 101 -28.69 1.92 2.61
CA PHE A 101 -30.00 2.07 2.01
C PHE A 101 -31.14 2.25 3.03
N PHE A 102 -31.03 1.66 4.23
CA PHE A 102 -32.12 1.62 5.20
C PHE A 102 -32.01 2.64 6.34
N ASN A 103 -30.87 3.26 6.58
CA ASN A 103 -30.71 4.18 7.70
C ASN A 103 -29.53 5.15 7.48
N SER A 104 -29.75 6.11 6.59
CA SER A 104 -28.69 6.94 5.99
C SER A 104 -27.88 7.78 6.97
N ASP A 105 -28.53 8.44 7.95
CA ASP A 105 -27.89 9.56 8.63
C ASP A 105 -26.91 9.17 9.76
N ARG A 106 -27.23 8.14 10.54
CA ARG A 106 -26.37 7.76 11.69
C ARG A 106 -25.21 6.82 11.35
N ARG A 107 -25.30 6.06 10.27
CA ARG A 107 -24.30 5.02 9.95
C ARG A 107 -23.34 5.44 8.87
N ILE A 108 -23.72 6.34 7.98
CA ILE A 108 -22.77 7.03 7.11
C ILE A 108 -21.83 7.85 7.99
N ASP A 109 -22.32 8.55 9.00
CA ASP A 109 -21.48 9.19 10.02
C ASP A 109 -20.53 8.21 10.70
N TYR A 110 -20.94 6.97 10.93
CA TYR A 110 -20.08 5.94 11.53
C TYR A 110 -19.01 5.42 10.57
N LEU A 111 -19.35 5.22 9.31
CA LEU A 111 -18.41 4.78 8.27
C LEU A 111 -17.43 5.88 7.90
N THR A 112 -17.90 7.13 7.93
CA THR A 112 -17.13 8.32 7.55
C THR A 112 -16.60 9.11 8.73
N ARG A 113 -16.98 8.79 9.96
CA ARG A 113 -16.63 9.54 11.18
C ARG A 113 -15.13 9.74 11.39
N TYR A 114 -14.33 8.90 10.77
CA TYR A 114 -12.87 8.96 10.84
C TYR A 114 -12.24 9.37 9.52
N ILE A 115 -13.04 9.47 8.46
CA ILE A 115 -12.66 10.18 7.25
C ILE A 115 -13.09 11.63 7.51
N PRO A 116 -12.14 12.55 7.75
CA PRO A 116 -12.52 13.93 7.96
C PRO A 116 -13.38 14.38 6.78
N GLU A 117 -14.60 14.84 7.03
CA GLU A 117 -15.42 15.51 6.01
C GLU A 117 -14.67 16.76 5.56
N ILE A 118 -13.83 16.61 4.57
CA ILE A 118 -13.06 17.71 4.00
C ILE A 118 -13.68 18.00 2.65
N THR A 119 -14.50 18.99 2.61
CA THR A 119 -14.97 19.57 1.36
C THR A 119 -13.95 20.59 0.86
N PRO A 120 -13.52 20.49 -0.40
CA PRO A 120 -13.93 19.50 -1.40
C PRO A 120 -13.24 18.15 -1.24
N VAL A 121 -13.92 17.07 -1.63
CA VAL A 121 -13.33 15.73 -1.73
C VAL A 121 -12.09 15.80 -2.63
N GLY A 122 -11.04 15.02 -2.28
CA GLY A 122 -9.77 15.08 -3.01
C GLY A 122 -8.88 16.25 -2.59
N ARG A 123 -8.94 16.69 -1.33
CA ARG A 123 -8.20 17.86 -0.85
C ARG A 123 -6.73 17.84 -1.24
N ASP A 124 -6.05 16.71 -1.10
CA ASP A 124 -4.62 16.62 -1.39
C ASP A 124 -4.36 16.67 -2.90
N LEU A 125 -5.26 16.11 -3.71
CA LEU A 125 -5.25 16.28 -5.17
C LEU A 125 -5.50 17.75 -5.56
N SER A 126 -6.43 18.42 -4.88
CA SER A 126 -6.72 19.83 -5.10
C SER A 126 -5.52 20.71 -4.80
N PHE A 127 -4.82 20.48 -3.69
CA PHE A 127 -3.59 21.21 -3.37
C PHE A 127 -2.50 20.97 -4.42
N ALA A 128 -2.32 19.71 -4.82
CA ALA A 128 -1.33 19.36 -5.81
C ALA A 128 -1.61 20.00 -7.18
N THR A 129 -2.86 19.95 -7.66
CA THR A 129 -3.26 20.62 -8.91
C THR A 129 -3.16 22.14 -8.83
N SER A 130 -3.44 22.73 -7.68
CA SER A 130 -3.27 24.17 -7.43
C SER A 130 -1.79 24.57 -7.47
N GLY A 131 -0.89 23.76 -6.91
CA GLY A 131 0.57 23.97 -7.02
C GLY A 131 1.05 23.93 -8.45
N ILE A 132 0.57 22.98 -9.27
CA ILE A 132 0.92 22.89 -10.69
C ILE A 132 0.43 24.12 -11.45
N LYS A 133 -0.82 24.57 -11.20
CA LYS A 133 -1.38 25.81 -11.81
C LYS A 133 -0.55 27.03 -11.42
N SER A 134 -0.17 27.15 -10.14
CA SER A 134 0.67 28.25 -9.66
C SER A 134 2.03 28.27 -10.37
N TRP A 135 2.67 27.12 -10.50
CA TRP A 135 3.93 27.01 -11.23
C TRP A 135 3.80 27.41 -12.70
N LEU A 136 2.78 26.93 -13.41
CA LEU A 136 2.53 27.31 -14.81
C LEU A 136 2.23 28.80 -14.97
N SER A 137 1.70 29.45 -13.94
CA SER A 137 1.46 30.91 -13.91
C SER A 137 2.69 31.72 -13.47
N GLY A 138 3.87 31.08 -13.27
CA GLY A 138 5.11 31.76 -12.87
C GLY A 138 5.23 32.08 -11.37
N ASN A 139 4.27 31.66 -10.53
CA ASN A 139 4.24 31.99 -9.10
C ASN A 139 4.96 30.97 -8.19
N GLY A 140 5.67 30.00 -8.78
CA GLY A 140 6.32 28.91 -8.04
C GLY A 140 5.41 27.71 -7.79
N PHE A 141 6.06 26.55 -7.54
CA PHE A 141 5.36 25.28 -7.34
C PHE A 141 4.96 25.05 -5.90
N TYR A 142 5.84 25.41 -4.94
CA TYR A 142 5.63 25.13 -3.53
C TYR A 142 4.72 26.19 -2.89
N LEU A 143 3.44 25.86 -2.85
CA LEU A 143 2.46 26.53 -2.03
C LEU A 143 2.50 25.95 -0.61
N LYS A 144 1.87 26.64 0.34
CA LYS A 144 1.73 26.17 1.72
C LYS A 144 1.21 24.72 1.74
N ASP A 145 1.92 23.84 2.43
CA ASP A 145 1.61 22.41 2.64
C ASP A 145 1.88 21.46 1.44
N LEU A 146 2.45 21.94 0.33
CA LEU A 146 2.83 21.07 -0.79
C LEU A 146 4.23 20.47 -0.54
N ASN A 147 4.34 19.14 -0.56
CA ASN A 147 5.56 18.41 -0.22
C ASN A 147 5.95 17.32 -1.24
N TYR A 148 5.49 17.47 -2.49
CA TYR A 148 5.82 16.53 -3.56
C TYR A 148 7.13 16.93 -4.26
N PRO A 149 7.96 15.96 -4.73
CA PRO A 149 9.11 16.26 -5.57
C PRO A 149 8.74 17.01 -6.86
N PRO A 150 9.65 17.83 -7.43
CA PRO A 150 9.34 18.68 -8.60
C PRO A 150 8.80 17.95 -9.82
N LEU A 151 9.30 16.73 -10.13
CA LEU A 151 8.82 15.93 -11.26
C LEU A 151 7.32 15.61 -11.17
N TYR A 152 6.75 15.62 -9.96
CA TYR A 152 5.33 15.47 -9.76
C TYR A 152 4.51 16.42 -10.64
N ALA A 153 4.93 17.68 -10.73
CA ALA A 153 4.24 18.68 -11.56
C ALA A 153 4.21 18.28 -13.04
N VAL A 154 5.29 17.72 -13.55
CA VAL A 154 5.36 17.28 -14.95
C VAL A 154 4.45 16.07 -15.20
N VAL A 155 4.49 15.08 -14.29
CA VAL A 155 3.68 13.84 -14.41
C VAL A 155 2.18 14.14 -14.34
N PHE A 156 1.78 15.07 -13.48
CA PHE A 156 0.35 15.36 -13.23
C PHE A 156 -0.16 16.61 -13.97
N SER A 157 0.68 17.38 -14.67
CA SER A 157 0.21 18.53 -15.47
C SER A 157 -0.85 18.18 -16.51
N PRO A 158 -0.85 16.99 -17.19
CA PRO A 158 -1.91 16.64 -18.13
C PRO A 158 -3.31 16.61 -17.51
N PHE A 159 -3.43 16.34 -16.19
CA PHE A 159 -4.70 16.35 -15.49
C PHE A 159 -5.35 17.74 -15.40
N LEU A 160 -4.57 18.81 -15.61
CA LEU A 160 -5.12 20.18 -15.69
C LEU A 160 -5.98 20.43 -16.93
N LEU A 161 -5.89 19.57 -17.95
CA LEU A 161 -6.75 19.59 -19.13
C LEU A 161 -8.17 19.10 -18.82
N LEU A 162 -8.35 18.44 -17.69
CA LEU A 162 -9.63 17.90 -17.23
C LEU A 162 -10.27 18.84 -16.22
N THR A 163 -11.60 18.78 -16.10
CA THR A 163 -12.27 19.41 -14.96
C THR A 163 -11.86 18.72 -13.65
N TYR A 164 -11.93 19.44 -12.54
CA TYR A 164 -11.51 18.86 -11.26
C TYR A 164 -12.28 17.58 -10.88
N PRO A 165 -13.63 17.50 -11.02
CA PRO A 165 -14.35 16.24 -10.80
C PRO A 165 -13.83 15.09 -11.66
N THR A 166 -13.60 15.34 -12.95
CA THR A 166 -13.05 14.31 -13.87
C THR A 166 -11.66 13.88 -13.45
N THR A 167 -10.81 14.81 -13.05
CA THR A 167 -9.46 14.50 -12.52
C THR A 167 -9.55 13.60 -11.29
N PHE A 168 -10.44 13.91 -10.37
CA PHE A 168 -10.65 13.11 -9.17
C PHE A 168 -11.15 11.69 -9.51
N PHE A 169 -12.11 11.54 -10.43
CA PHE A 169 -12.56 10.22 -10.87
C PHE A 169 -11.47 9.40 -11.55
N VAL A 170 -10.67 10.02 -12.42
CA VAL A 170 -9.54 9.34 -13.08
C VAL A 170 -8.51 8.89 -12.03
N MET A 171 -8.18 9.74 -11.06
CA MET A 171 -7.26 9.37 -9.98
C MET A 171 -7.80 8.25 -9.11
N THR A 172 -9.08 8.28 -8.78
CA THR A 172 -9.76 7.20 -8.05
C THR A 172 -9.67 5.89 -8.83
N ALA A 173 -9.94 5.90 -10.13
CA ALA A 173 -9.84 4.72 -10.99
C ALA A 173 -8.40 4.18 -11.05
N ILE A 174 -7.40 5.07 -11.20
CA ILE A 174 -5.97 4.70 -11.18
C ILE A 174 -5.60 4.04 -9.84
N THR A 175 -6.05 4.60 -8.73
CA THR A 175 -5.75 4.09 -7.38
C THR A 175 -6.38 2.71 -7.15
N LEU A 176 -7.65 2.52 -7.53
CA LEU A 176 -8.33 1.22 -7.46
C LEU A 176 -7.68 0.17 -8.37
N PHE A 177 -7.36 0.54 -9.60
CA PHE A 177 -6.63 -0.34 -10.52
C PHE A 177 -5.26 -0.71 -9.96
N SER A 178 -4.54 0.26 -9.39
CA SER A 178 -3.26 0.03 -8.74
C SER A 178 -3.37 -0.94 -7.57
N MET A 179 -4.43 -0.85 -6.77
CA MET A 179 -4.69 -1.79 -5.68
C MET A 179 -4.97 -3.21 -6.20
N VAL A 180 -5.70 -3.36 -7.31
CA VAL A 180 -5.89 -4.66 -7.96
C VAL A 180 -4.56 -5.22 -8.47
N VAL A 181 -3.75 -4.40 -9.12
CA VAL A 181 -2.44 -4.83 -9.64
C VAL A 181 -1.50 -5.25 -8.50
N SER A 182 -1.34 -4.41 -7.48
CA SER A 182 -0.40 -4.68 -6.38
C SER A 182 -0.92 -5.69 -5.37
N GLY A 183 -2.23 -5.69 -5.08
CA GLY A 183 -2.84 -6.54 -4.06
C GLY A 183 -3.23 -7.93 -4.56
N LEU A 184 -3.47 -8.09 -5.86
CA LEU A 184 -3.98 -9.34 -6.44
C LEU A 184 -3.10 -9.87 -7.57
N ILE A 185 -2.86 -9.07 -8.63
CA ILE A 185 -2.19 -9.55 -9.84
C ILE A 185 -0.73 -9.90 -9.57
N LEU A 186 0.08 -8.96 -9.09
CA LEU A 186 1.50 -9.20 -8.86
C LEU A 186 1.77 -10.29 -7.82
N PRO A 187 1.09 -10.31 -6.65
CA PRO A 187 1.26 -11.42 -5.70
C PRO A 187 0.89 -12.77 -6.28
N SER A 188 -0.20 -12.88 -7.06
CA SER A 188 -0.60 -14.15 -7.67
C SER A 188 0.40 -14.64 -8.73
N LEU A 189 1.04 -13.74 -9.48
CA LEU A 189 2.12 -14.08 -10.42
C LEU A 189 3.38 -14.59 -9.72
N ILE A 190 3.63 -14.11 -8.51
CA ILE A 190 4.81 -14.49 -7.73
C ILE A 190 4.59 -15.81 -7.00
N LEU A 191 3.42 -16.04 -6.41
CA LEU A 191 3.15 -17.16 -5.50
C LEU A 191 2.94 -18.53 -6.16
N LYS A 192 2.86 -18.62 -7.47
CA LYS A 192 2.84 -19.86 -8.29
C LYS A 192 2.09 -21.08 -7.70
N ASN A 193 0.96 -21.02 -7.10
CA ASN A 193 0.14 -22.13 -6.56
C ASN A 193 -0.01 -22.21 -5.03
N LYS A 194 0.32 -21.15 -4.26
CA LYS A 194 0.14 -21.18 -2.80
C LYS A 194 -1.02 -20.29 -2.37
N ASP A 195 -1.77 -20.79 -1.41
CA ASP A 195 -2.81 -20.13 -0.59
C ASP A 195 -3.54 -18.92 -1.20
N SER A 196 -4.27 -19.18 -2.27
CA SER A 196 -5.16 -18.18 -2.88
C SER A 196 -6.13 -17.58 -1.85
N ALA A 197 -6.54 -18.33 -0.82
CA ALA A 197 -7.40 -17.83 0.24
C ALA A 197 -6.73 -16.71 1.06
N VAL A 198 -5.45 -16.88 1.41
CA VAL A 198 -4.66 -15.86 2.13
C VAL A 198 -4.52 -14.60 1.27
N LEU A 199 -4.18 -14.78 -0.01
CA LEU A 199 -4.07 -13.67 -0.94
C LEU A 199 -5.37 -12.87 -1.06
N PHE A 200 -6.50 -13.57 -1.22
CA PHE A 200 -7.81 -12.93 -1.27
C PHE A 200 -8.18 -12.23 0.01
N PHE A 201 -7.97 -12.87 1.15
CA PHE A 201 -8.24 -12.26 2.44
C PHE A 201 -7.53 -10.92 2.59
N PHE A 202 -6.22 -10.88 2.29
CA PHE A 202 -5.45 -9.64 2.39
C PHE A 202 -5.82 -8.61 1.31
N PHE A 203 -6.12 -9.04 0.10
CA PHE A 203 -6.62 -8.12 -0.92
C PHE A 203 -7.94 -7.46 -0.50
N LEU A 204 -8.89 -8.26 0.01
CA LEU A 204 -10.19 -7.75 0.45
C LEU A 204 -10.05 -6.84 1.68
N THR A 205 -9.27 -7.24 2.68
CA THR A 205 -9.01 -6.40 3.85
C THR A 205 -8.31 -5.09 3.46
N GLY A 206 -7.43 -5.12 2.46
CA GLY A 206 -6.75 -3.95 1.94
C GLY A 206 -7.68 -2.99 1.19
N ILE A 207 -8.46 -3.49 0.23
CA ILE A 207 -9.33 -2.64 -0.60
C ILE A 207 -10.50 -2.03 0.21
N PHE A 208 -11.00 -2.75 1.22
CA PHE A 208 -12.05 -2.26 2.11
C PHE A 208 -11.53 -1.65 3.40
N SER A 209 -10.22 -1.51 3.55
CA SER A 209 -9.63 -0.87 4.72
C SER A 209 -10.00 0.60 4.82
N TYR A 210 -10.08 1.11 6.04
CA TYR A 210 -10.18 2.54 6.30
C TYR A 210 -9.07 3.32 5.59
N GLY A 211 -7.85 2.80 5.58
CA GLY A 211 -6.72 3.43 4.88
C GLY A 211 -6.98 3.60 3.39
N MET A 212 -7.60 2.62 2.73
CA MET A 212 -7.94 2.71 1.31
C MET A 212 -9.03 3.75 1.04
N GLN A 213 -10.06 3.81 1.89
CA GLN A 213 -11.09 4.84 1.77
C GLN A 213 -10.51 6.23 1.97
N PHE A 214 -9.61 6.38 2.93
CA PHE A 214 -8.94 7.65 3.19
C PHE A 214 -7.99 8.05 2.04
N GLU A 215 -7.28 7.08 1.42
CA GLU A 215 -6.49 7.29 0.21
C GLU A 215 -7.35 7.84 -0.94
N LEU A 216 -8.51 7.23 -1.16
CA LEU A 216 -9.44 7.62 -2.23
C LEU A 216 -10.08 8.97 -1.95
N GLU A 217 -10.60 9.20 -0.73
CA GLU A 217 -11.21 10.48 -0.35
C GLU A 217 -10.24 11.66 -0.50
N ARG A 218 -8.98 11.46 -0.10
CA ARG A 218 -7.95 12.49 -0.22
C ARG A 218 -7.45 12.68 -1.65
N GLY A 219 -7.72 11.74 -2.55
CA GLY A 219 -7.12 11.72 -3.88
C GLY A 219 -5.60 11.54 -3.81
N GLN A 220 -5.14 10.64 -2.95
CA GLN A 220 -3.73 10.35 -2.72
C GLN A 220 -3.14 9.40 -3.76
N TYR A 221 -1.83 9.28 -3.79
CA TYR A 221 -1.06 8.53 -4.81
C TYR A 221 -0.20 7.42 -4.20
N ASN A 222 -0.39 7.08 -2.92
CA ASN A 222 0.50 6.13 -2.25
C ASN A 222 0.37 4.74 -2.87
N VAL A 223 -0.86 4.25 -3.05
CA VAL A 223 -1.09 2.93 -3.68
C VAL A 223 -0.55 2.90 -5.10
N PHE A 224 -0.67 4.00 -5.86
CA PHE A 224 -0.11 4.10 -7.21
C PHE A 224 1.43 4.06 -7.19
N ALA A 225 2.08 4.87 -6.36
CA ALA A 225 3.54 4.88 -6.23
C ALA A 225 4.08 3.52 -5.74
N PHE A 226 3.38 2.87 -4.81
CA PHE A 226 3.71 1.51 -4.38
C PHE A 226 3.60 0.50 -5.51
N THR A 227 2.54 0.56 -6.30
CA THR A 227 2.32 -0.34 -7.44
C THR A 227 3.43 -0.21 -8.47
N LEU A 228 3.86 1.01 -8.80
CA LEU A 228 5.01 1.23 -9.67
C LEU A 228 6.29 0.62 -9.10
N SER A 229 6.52 0.77 -7.78
CA SER A 229 7.66 0.19 -7.09
C SER A 229 7.63 -1.34 -7.12
N PHE A 230 6.47 -1.93 -6.85
CA PHE A 230 6.30 -3.39 -6.86
C PHE A 230 6.44 -3.97 -8.27
N LEU A 231 5.88 -3.29 -9.27
CA LEU A 231 6.05 -3.65 -10.68
C LEU A 231 7.52 -3.55 -11.10
N ALA A 232 8.25 -2.53 -10.65
CA ALA A 232 9.69 -2.40 -10.88
C ALA A 232 10.46 -3.59 -10.31
N ILE A 233 10.17 -3.99 -9.06
CA ILE A 233 10.76 -5.17 -8.41
C ILE A 233 10.45 -6.44 -9.21
N TYR A 234 9.18 -6.63 -9.60
CA TYR A 234 8.75 -7.79 -10.39
C TYR A 234 9.49 -7.88 -11.73
N ILE A 235 9.53 -6.79 -12.49
CA ILE A 235 10.23 -6.73 -13.78
C ILE A 235 11.72 -7.00 -13.59
N PHE A 236 12.36 -6.39 -12.60
CA PHE A 236 13.78 -6.55 -12.34
C PHE A 236 14.17 -8.00 -12.06
N HIS A 237 13.38 -8.74 -11.30
CA HIS A 237 13.70 -10.12 -10.94
C HIS A 237 13.22 -11.16 -11.96
N ARG A 238 12.08 -10.94 -12.62
CA ARG A 238 11.50 -11.92 -13.56
C ARG A 238 11.86 -11.65 -15.02
N HIS A 239 12.11 -10.38 -15.39
CA HIS A 239 12.36 -9.94 -16.76
C HIS A 239 13.57 -9.00 -16.80
N TYR A 240 14.72 -9.46 -16.37
CA TYR A 240 15.94 -8.66 -16.18
C TYR A 240 16.40 -7.93 -17.45
N GLN A 241 16.07 -8.41 -18.63
CA GLN A 241 16.29 -7.70 -19.90
C GLN A 241 15.65 -6.32 -19.91
N PHE A 242 14.55 -6.13 -19.19
CA PHE A 242 13.84 -4.85 -19.04
C PHE A 242 14.23 -4.08 -17.76
N ARG A 243 15.42 -4.34 -17.17
CA ARG A 243 15.88 -3.66 -15.95
C ARG A 243 15.86 -2.15 -16.01
N HIS A 244 16.09 -1.56 -17.20
CA HIS A 244 16.05 -0.11 -17.36
C HIS A 244 14.61 0.46 -17.18
N LEU A 245 13.60 -0.29 -17.61
CA LEU A 245 12.21 0.05 -17.32
C LEU A 245 11.94 -0.04 -15.80
N ALA A 246 12.48 -1.05 -15.12
CA ALA A 246 12.37 -1.14 -13.66
C ALA A 246 13.02 0.06 -12.96
N TYR A 247 14.18 0.51 -13.42
CA TYR A 247 14.83 1.73 -12.88
C TYR A 247 14.01 2.99 -13.13
N LEU A 248 13.38 3.10 -14.30
CA LEU A 248 12.50 4.22 -14.61
C LEU A 248 11.25 4.20 -13.70
N LEU A 249 10.59 3.06 -13.58
CA LEU A 249 9.37 2.92 -12.76
C LEU A 249 9.62 3.25 -11.29
N ILE A 250 10.72 2.73 -10.69
CA ILE A 250 11.05 3.05 -9.31
C ILE A 250 11.41 4.52 -9.14
N SER A 251 12.10 5.14 -10.12
CA SER A 251 12.41 6.55 -10.07
C SER A 251 11.17 7.43 -10.19
N VAL A 252 10.26 7.11 -11.09
CA VAL A 252 8.95 7.80 -11.17
C VAL A 252 8.18 7.65 -9.84
N ALA A 253 8.18 6.45 -9.25
CA ALA A 253 7.53 6.23 -7.95
C ALA A 253 8.14 7.12 -6.85
N ILE A 254 9.48 7.22 -6.78
CA ILE A 254 10.19 8.10 -5.82
C ILE A 254 9.83 9.57 -6.05
N GLN A 255 9.69 9.98 -7.31
CA GLN A 255 9.33 11.36 -7.67
C GLN A 255 7.84 11.69 -7.46
N ILE A 256 6.98 10.69 -7.36
CA ILE A 256 5.58 10.88 -6.96
C ILE A 256 5.48 10.95 -5.42
N LYS A 257 6.20 10.07 -4.72
CA LYS A 257 6.27 9.99 -3.26
C LYS A 257 7.67 9.55 -2.85
N LEU A 258 8.26 10.13 -1.82
CA LEU A 258 9.64 9.81 -1.45
C LEU A 258 9.84 8.41 -0.85
N TYR A 259 8.82 7.85 -0.19
CA TYR A 259 8.95 6.56 0.50
C TYR A 259 9.36 5.37 -0.39
N PRO A 260 9.08 5.32 -1.71
CA PRO A 260 9.56 4.25 -2.59
C PRO A 260 11.08 4.07 -2.63
N ILE A 261 11.85 5.03 -2.12
CA ILE A 261 13.31 4.90 -2.00
C ILE A 261 13.73 3.64 -1.21
N PHE A 262 12.94 3.21 -0.23
CA PHE A 262 13.19 1.97 0.52
C PHE A 262 13.20 0.73 -0.38
N PHE A 263 12.40 0.72 -1.44
CA PHE A 263 12.30 -0.41 -2.37
C PHE A 263 13.47 -0.49 -3.36
N THR A 264 14.32 0.53 -3.44
CA THR A 264 15.56 0.44 -4.25
C THR A 264 16.45 -0.70 -3.77
N LEU A 265 16.45 -1.03 -2.47
CA LEU A 265 17.17 -2.16 -1.90
C LEU A 265 16.73 -3.51 -2.49
N MET A 266 15.53 -3.59 -3.06
CA MET A 266 15.04 -4.79 -3.74
C MET A 266 15.65 -4.99 -5.13
N LEU A 267 16.32 -3.98 -5.71
CA LEU A 267 16.90 -4.04 -7.05
C LEU A 267 18.33 -4.60 -7.03
N VAL A 268 18.52 -5.73 -6.37
CA VAL A 268 19.79 -6.47 -6.31
C VAL A 268 19.58 -7.84 -6.92
N LYS A 269 20.31 -8.16 -8.00
CA LYS A 269 20.25 -9.47 -8.67
C LYS A 269 21.23 -10.48 -8.04
N ASN A 270 22.44 -10.03 -7.73
CA ASN A 270 23.50 -10.79 -7.10
C ASN A 270 24.08 -9.95 -5.95
N TRP A 271 23.89 -10.40 -4.75
CA TRP A 271 24.33 -9.68 -3.55
C TRP A 271 25.85 -9.61 -3.42
N ARG A 272 26.58 -10.61 -3.93
CA ARG A 272 28.06 -10.63 -3.88
C ARG A 272 28.72 -9.75 -4.92
N ASP A 273 28.00 -9.33 -5.95
CA ASP A 273 28.51 -8.39 -6.94
C ASP A 273 28.37 -6.94 -6.45
N TRP A 274 29.17 -6.59 -5.43
CA TRP A 274 29.13 -5.30 -4.78
C TRP A 274 29.43 -4.13 -5.73
N LYS A 275 30.33 -4.35 -6.72
CA LYS A 275 30.70 -3.31 -7.70
C LYS A 275 29.49 -2.90 -8.55
N SER A 276 28.81 -3.88 -9.15
CA SER A 276 27.58 -3.60 -9.93
C SER A 276 26.46 -3.03 -9.07
N ASN A 277 26.35 -3.46 -7.80
CA ASN A 277 25.34 -2.95 -6.89
C ASN A 277 25.62 -1.49 -6.51
N ILE A 278 26.86 -1.12 -6.18
CA ILE A 278 27.25 0.27 -5.91
C ILE A 278 26.98 1.14 -7.14
N LEU A 279 27.45 0.72 -8.32
CA LEU A 279 27.24 1.46 -9.56
C LEU A 279 25.74 1.69 -9.83
N ARG A 280 24.92 0.68 -9.59
CA ARG A 280 23.46 0.76 -9.75
C ARG A 280 22.84 1.77 -8.78
N PHE A 281 23.16 1.66 -7.48
CA PHE A 281 22.61 2.56 -6.48
C PHE A 281 23.10 4.00 -6.67
N THR A 282 24.37 4.18 -7.01
CA THR A 282 24.92 5.49 -7.33
C THR A 282 24.24 6.08 -8.58
N GLY A 283 24.09 5.28 -9.63
CA GLY A 283 23.40 5.72 -10.85
C GLY A 283 21.93 6.08 -10.59
N LEU A 284 21.21 5.25 -9.84
CA LEU A 284 19.83 5.56 -9.43
C LEU A 284 19.78 6.82 -8.54
N GLY A 285 20.72 6.97 -7.62
CA GLY A 285 20.82 8.16 -6.76
C GLY A 285 21.03 9.42 -7.57
N ILE A 286 22.05 9.45 -8.44
CA ILE A 286 22.33 10.60 -9.34
C ILE A 286 21.12 10.89 -10.21
N PHE A 287 20.51 9.87 -10.82
CA PHE A 287 19.33 10.04 -11.66
C PHE A 287 18.15 10.66 -10.89
N ASN A 288 17.83 10.15 -9.70
CA ASN A 288 16.74 10.70 -8.90
C ASN A 288 17.03 12.12 -8.39
N VAL A 289 18.28 12.42 -8.02
CA VAL A 289 18.68 13.80 -7.67
C VAL A 289 18.55 14.72 -8.87
N SER A 290 18.99 14.30 -10.06
CA SER A 290 18.84 15.13 -11.28
C SER A 290 17.38 15.43 -11.63
N LEU A 291 16.47 14.50 -11.37
CA LEU A 291 15.03 14.70 -11.56
C LEU A 291 14.43 15.78 -10.62
N LEU A 292 15.06 16.08 -9.49
CA LEU A 292 14.63 17.18 -8.61
C LEU A 292 14.84 18.57 -9.25
N PHE A 293 15.72 18.68 -10.26
CA PHE A 293 16.00 19.92 -10.97
C PHE A 293 15.11 20.15 -12.20
N VAL A 294 14.17 19.25 -12.49
CA VAL A 294 13.36 19.30 -13.72
C VAL A 294 12.56 20.59 -13.89
N LEU A 295 12.18 21.24 -12.78
CA LEU A 295 11.51 22.55 -12.77
C LEU A 295 12.47 23.72 -12.47
N GLY A 296 13.77 23.50 -12.56
CA GLY A 296 14.81 24.48 -12.33
C GLY A 296 15.35 24.54 -10.90
N TYR A 297 16.49 25.23 -10.73
CA TYR A 297 17.23 25.29 -9.47
C TYR A 297 16.43 25.90 -8.33
N LYS A 298 15.67 26.96 -8.58
CA LYS A 298 14.84 27.61 -7.55
C LYS A 298 13.84 26.62 -6.95
N THR A 299 13.11 25.89 -7.78
CA THR A 299 12.12 24.90 -7.34
C THR A 299 12.78 23.76 -6.56
N PHE A 300 14.01 23.37 -6.93
CA PHE A 300 14.80 22.41 -6.15
C PHE A 300 15.10 22.92 -4.73
N ILE A 301 15.58 24.16 -4.60
CA ILE A 301 15.85 24.75 -3.29
C ILE A 301 14.59 24.89 -2.44
N ASP A 302 13.49 25.32 -3.06
CA ASP A 302 12.19 25.43 -2.39
C ASP A 302 11.72 24.05 -1.89
N PHE A 303 11.94 22.98 -2.67
CA PHE A 303 11.68 21.61 -2.25
C PHE A 303 12.50 21.20 -1.02
N ILE A 304 13.81 21.42 -1.06
CA ILE A 304 14.70 21.09 0.07
C ILE A 304 14.28 21.83 1.33
N ASN A 305 13.99 23.14 1.24
CA ASN A 305 13.52 23.92 2.37
C ASN A 305 12.20 23.39 2.93
N THR A 306 11.26 23.04 2.07
CA THR A 306 9.98 22.43 2.48
C THR A 306 10.21 21.11 3.20
N MET A 307 11.12 20.25 2.70
CA MET A 307 11.45 18.99 3.35
C MET A 307 12.12 19.20 4.70
N LEU A 308 13.03 20.14 4.85
CA LEU A 308 13.68 20.45 6.12
C LEU A 308 12.66 20.92 7.18
N ILE A 309 11.71 21.76 6.79
CA ILE A 309 10.61 22.19 7.67
C ILE A 309 9.75 20.98 8.06
N LEU A 310 9.41 20.12 7.11
CA LEU A 310 8.58 18.93 7.35
C LEU A 310 9.28 17.93 8.29
N PHE A 311 10.59 17.72 8.13
CA PHE A 311 11.38 16.85 9.01
C PHE A 311 11.54 17.42 10.42
N GLY A 312 11.59 18.74 10.56
CA GLY A 312 11.63 19.42 11.85
C GLY A 312 10.28 19.47 12.58
N SER A 313 9.18 19.39 11.84
CA SER A 313 7.83 19.43 12.40
C SER A 313 7.31 18.01 12.66
N VAL A 314 7.11 17.64 13.92
CA VAL A 314 6.44 16.38 14.27
C VAL A 314 4.94 16.63 14.35
N TRP A 315 4.22 16.12 13.36
CA TRP A 315 2.76 16.18 13.35
C TRP A 315 2.21 15.06 14.23
N THR A 316 1.82 15.39 15.44
CA THR A 316 1.10 14.48 16.32
C THR A 316 -0.38 14.47 15.96
N ARG A 317 -0.78 13.44 15.27
CA ARG A 317 -2.20 13.19 14.98
C ARG A 317 -2.49 11.70 15.15
N PRO A 318 -3.69 11.32 15.63
CA PRO A 318 -4.04 9.91 15.88
C PRO A 318 -3.87 8.99 14.67
N TYR A 319 -3.78 9.56 13.47
CA TYR A 319 -3.64 8.86 12.19
C TYR A 319 -2.23 8.96 11.58
N ASN A 320 -1.22 9.47 12.31
CA ASN A 320 0.17 9.48 11.89
C ASN A 320 0.93 8.32 12.52
N HIS A 321 1.28 7.33 11.73
CA HIS A 321 1.96 6.10 12.14
C HIS A 321 3.49 6.17 12.05
N SER A 322 4.07 7.36 12.03
CA SER A 322 5.53 7.51 12.07
C SER A 322 6.07 7.21 13.47
N LEU A 323 7.31 6.72 13.54
CA LEU A 323 8.02 6.59 14.82
C LEU A 323 8.14 7.93 15.57
N ALA A 324 8.30 9.02 14.81
CA ALA A 324 8.38 10.36 15.41
C ALA A 324 7.06 10.74 16.11
N SER A 325 5.91 10.48 15.48
CA SER A 325 4.59 10.73 16.08
C SER A 325 4.36 9.82 17.29
N PHE A 326 4.67 8.52 17.16
CA PHE A 326 4.54 7.56 18.25
C PHE A 326 5.34 7.97 19.48
N VAL A 327 6.63 8.30 19.31
CA VAL A 327 7.49 8.71 20.43
C VAL A 327 6.93 9.97 21.07
N ARG A 328 6.48 10.95 20.29
CA ARG A 328 5.89 12.17 20.82
C ARG A 328 4.60 11.90 21.60
N ASP A 329 3.70 11.05 21.09
CA ASP A 329 2.48 10.68 21.81
C ASP A 329 2.81 9.93 23.11
N LEU A 330 3.79 9.00 23.06
CA LEU A 330 4.27 8.27 24.20
C LEU A 330 4.83 9.22 25.28
N THR A 331 5.58 10.23 24.87
CA THR A 331 6.29 11.14 25.79
C THR A 331 5.48 12.37 26.22
N SER A 332 4.38 12.70 25.53
CA SER A 332 3.51 13.83 25.88
C SER A 332 2.26 13.43 26.65
N THR A 333 1.67 12.29 26.29
CA THR A 333 0.39 11.82 26.87
C THR A 333 0.50 10.49 27.61
N GLY A 334 1.69 9.85 27.55
CA GLY A 334 1.88 8.47 28.06
C GLY A 334 0.96 7.45 27.41
N LEU A 335 0.47 7.75 26.18
CA LEU A 335 -0.57 6.97 25.47
C LEU A 335 -1.87 6.77 26.31
N GLY A 336 -2.08 7.59 27.32
CA GLY A 336 -3.18 7.41 28.27
C GLY A 336 -3.02 6.23 29.24
N VAL A 337 -1.83 5.61 29.30
CA VAL A 337 -1.57 4.40 30.10
C VAL A 337 -0.60 4.69 31.26
N PHE A 338 0.37 5.59 31.02
CA PHE A 338 1.42 5.86 32.01
C PHE A 338 1.05 6.99 32.95
N LYS A 339 1.58 6.91 34.20
CA LYS A 339 1.43 7.97 35.20
C LYS A 339 2.25 9.23 34.83
N PRO A 340 1.87 10.43 35.28
CA PRO A 340 2.56 11.69 34.97
C PRO A 340 4.05 11.65 35.24
N ASP A 341 4.49 11.07 36.37
CA ASP A 341 5.91 10.96 36.70
C ASP A 341 6.71 10.12 35.69
N THR A 342 6.09 9.06 35.18
CA THR A 342 6.69 8.24 34.12
C THR A 342 6.75 9.01 32.79
N VAL A 343 5.72 9.80 32.50
CA VAL A 343 5.65 10.62 31.27
C VAL A 343 6.78 11.68 31.27
N SER A 344 7.09 12.30 32.40
CA SER A 344 8.20 13.27 32.47
C SER A 344 9.55 12.63 32.16
N VAL A 345 9.84 11.45 32.71
CA VAL A 345 11.05 10.68 32.40
C VAL A 345 11.13 10.29 30.93
N LEU A 346 9.99 9.86 30.34
CA LEU A 346 9.93 9.52 28.91
C LEU A 346 10.16 10.75 28.04
N GLN A 347 9.66 11.92 28.45
CA GLN A 347 9.82 13.18 27.73
C GLN A 347 11.29 13.62 27.67
N GLU A 348 12.01 13.56 28.77
CA GLU A 348 13.44 13.84 28.84
C GLU A 348 14.25 12.92 27.92
N ASN A 349 13.82 11.67 27.75
CA ASN A 349 14.49 10.66 26.97
C ASN A 349 13.92 10.48 25.55
N SER A 350 13.07 11.38 25.08
CA SER A 350 12.33 11.22 23.80
C SER A 350 13.25 11.02 22.58
N SER A 351 14.35 11.77 22.49
CA SER A 351 15.33 11.64 21.42
C SER A 351 16.06 10.31 21.46
N LEU A 352 16.40 9.83 22.65
CA LEU A 352 17.05 8.52 22.85
C LEU A 352 16.10 7.38 22.47
N ILE A 353 14.83 7.43 22.88
CA ILE A 353 13.82 6.43 22.53
C ILE A 353 13.65 6.36 21.00
N LYS A 354 13.51 7.52 20.35
CA LYS A 354 13.40 7.58 18.89
C LYS A 354 14.65 6.98 18.21
N PHE A 355 15.83 7.32 18.70
CA PHE A 355 17.10 6.79 18.17
C PHE A 355 17.17 5.27 18.33
N ILE A 356 16.84 4.72 19.50
CA ILE A 356 16.85 3.27 19.76
C ILE A 356 15.89 2.53 18.81
N LEU A 357 14.68 3.05 18.59
CA LEU A 357 13.71 2.40 17.70
C LEU A 357 14.17 2.42 16.22
N ILE A 358 14.77 3.53 15.78
CA ILE A 358 15.35 3.62 14.43
C ILE A 358 16.55 2.69 14.30
N LEU A 359 17.44 2.68 15.30
CA LEU A 359 18.60 1.79 15.31
C LEU A 359 18.18 0.32 15.27
N TYR A 360 17.18 -0.07 16.06
CA TYR A 360 16.63 -1.41 16.04
C TYR A 360 16.16 -1.79 14.64
N TYR A 361 15.37 -0.92 13.98
CA TYR A 361 14.93 -1.14 12.61
C TYR A 361 16.11 -1.32 11.64
N LEU A 362 17.11 -0.45 11.72
CA LEU A 362 18.30 -0.52 10.87
C LEU A 362 19.13 -1.80 11.10
N VAL A 363 19.25 -2.25 12.34
CA VAL A 363 19.93 -3.51 12.69
C VAL A 363 19.18 -4.70 12.08
N CYS A 364 17.85 -4.75 12.22
CA CYS A 364 17.05 -5.80 11.59
C CYS A 364 17.20 -5.80 10.06
N LEU A 365 17.15 -4.63 9.43
CA LEU A 365 17.37 -4.48 8.00
C LEU A 365 18.77 -4.97 7.59
N ALA A 366 19.81 -4.59 8.34
CA ALA A 366 21.17 -5.00 8.10
C ALA A 366 21.36 -6.53 8.24
N ILE A 367 20.70 -7.16 9.20
CA ILE A 367 20.72 -8.62 9.37
C ILE A 367 20.09 -9.31 8.14
N ILE A 368 18.94 -8.82 7.66
CA ILE A 368 18.27 -9.38 6.48
C ILE A 368 19.14 -9.22 5.23
N VAL A 369 19.70 -8.03 5.01
CA VAL A 369 20.62 -7.75 3.89
C VAL A 369 21.89 -8.58 4.01
N GLY A 370 22.50 -8.65 5.20
CA GLY A 370 23.71 -9.43 5.46
C GLY A 370 23.49 -10.92 5.19
N ARG A 371 22.30 -11.43 5.48
CA ARG A 371 21.96 -12.80 5.13
C ARG A 371 21.79 -12.98 3.62
N ALA A 372 21.05 -12.09 2.96
CA ALA A 372 20.90 -12.14 1.51
C ALA A 372 22.28 -12.14 0.82
N TYR A 373 23.23 -11.36 1.35
CA TYR A 373 24.63 -11.35 0.91
C TYR A 373 25.33 -12.68 1.15
N ARG A 374 25.25 -13.25 2.36
CA ARG A 374 25.91 -14.52 2.71
C ARG A 374 25.41 -15.68 1.86
N ASN A 375 24.10 -15.77 1.70
CA ASN A 375 23.45 -16.86 0.97
C ASN A 375 23.41 -16.61 -0.54
N ASN A 376 23.84 -15.44 -1.00
CA ASN A 376 23.71 -14.98 -2.38
C ASN A 376 22.30 -15.23 -2.92
N GLU A 377 21.29 -14.79 -2.13
CA GLU A 377 19.89 -15.03 -2.45
C GLU A 377 19.54 -14.44 -3.82
N SER A 378 18.85 -15.21 -4.64
CA SER A 378 18.35 -14.79 -5.94
C SER A 378 16.83 -14.61 -5.89
N GLY A 379 16.30 -13.74 -6.74
CA GLY A 379 14.87 -13.50 -6.81
C GLY A 379 14.35 -12.48 -5.78
N ILE A 380 13.03 -12.46 -5.59
CA ILE A 380 12.37 -11.50 -4.69
C ILE A 380 12.47 -11.99 -3.25
N ASN A 381 13.21 -11.28 -2.42
CA ASN A 381 13.29 -11.53 -0.98
C ASN A 381 12.08 -10.91 -0.27
N PHE A 382 11.13 -11.74 0.17
CA PHE A 382 9.88 -11.26 0.79
C PHE A 382 10.10 -10.68 2.19
N ASP A 383 11.08 -11.17 2.95
CA ASP A 383 11.42 -10.61 4.25
C ASP A 383 11.97 -9.19 4.09
N LEU A 384 12.86 -8.97 3.11
CA LEU A 384 13.36 -7.65 2.76
C LEU A 384 12.23 -6.74 2.25
N PHE A 385 11.33 -7.27 1.41
CA PHE A 385 10.18 -6.50 0.92
C PHE A 385 9.27 -6.05 2.06
N ALA A 386 8.99 -6.94 3.02
CA ALA A 386 8.20 -6.61 4.20
C ALA A 386 8.87 -5.49 5.03
N VAL A 387 10.18 -5.63 5.30
CA VAL A 387 10.91 -4.63 6.10
C VAL A 387 11.04 -3.30 5.36
N CYS A 388 11.27 -3.30 4.04
CA CYS A 388 11.24 -2.07 3.24
C CYS A 388 9.87 -1.37 3.29
N THR A 389 8.76 -2.13 3.23
CA THR A 389 7.41 -1.57 3.34
C THR A 389 7.17 -0.98 4.74
N ILE A 390 7.57 -1.70 5.78
CA ILE A 390 7.50 -1.20 7.15
C ILE A 390 8.31 0.10 7.29
N GLY A 391 9.55 0.13 6.78
CA GLY A 391 10.39 1.33 6.79
C GLY A 391 9.74 2.51 6.07
N ALA A 392 9.14 2.26 4.90
CA ALA A 392 8.40 3.26 4.13
C ALA A 392 7.20 3.86 4.90
N MET A 393 6.69 3.12 5.89
CA MET A 393 5.56 3.54 6.70
C MET A 393 5.97 4.24 8.01
N ILE A 394 6.99 3.75 8.70
CA ILE A 394 7.29 4.24 10.06
C ILE A 394 8.42 5.26 10.13
N ILE A 395 9.33 5.29 9.14
CA ILE A 395 10.50 6.19 9.15
C ILE A 395 10.15 7.62 8.73
N PRO A 396 9.35 7.88 7.66
CA PRO A 396 8.97 9.24 7.31
C PRO A 396 8.23 9.93 8.46
N SER A 397 8.51 11.21 8.72
CA SER A 397 7.88 11.99 9.80
C SER A 397 6.35 12.11 9.64
N LEU A 398 5.87 12.03 8.40
CA LEU A 398 4.46 12.03 8.05
C LEU A 398 4.07 10.70 7.39
N SER A 399 3.36 9.88 8.13
CA SER A 399 2.88 8.57 7.68
C SER A 399 1.43 8.35 8.10
N ILE A 400 0.52 8.86 7.29
CA ILE A 400 -0.91 8.88 7.58
C ILE A 400 -1.57 7.56 7.14
N ASP A 401 -2.75 7.28 7.69
CA ASP A 401 -3.57 6.06 7.49
C ASP A 401 -3.72 5.64 6.02
N TYR A 402 -3.69 6.55 5.08
CA TYR A 402 -3.77 6.25 3.66
C TYR A 402 -2.58 5.42 3.11
N LYS A 403 -1.51 5.22 3.89
CA LYS A 403 -0.43 4.28 3.54
C LYS A 403 -0.72 2.83 3.97
N LEU A 404 -1.71 2.61 4.82
CA LEU A 404 -1.99 1.30 5.39
C LEU A 404 -2.30 0.21 4.35
N PRO A 405 -3.00 0.51 3.22
CA PRO A 405 -3.26 -0.48 2.18
C PRO A 405 -2.00 -1.13 1.61
N LEU A 406 -0.83 -0.48 1.70
CA LEU A 406 0.45 -1.00 1.21
C LEU A 406 0.87 -2.29 1.93
N LEU A 407 0.41 -2.52 3.15
CA LEU A 407 0.70 -3.75 3.90
C LEU A 407 -0.02 -4.97 3.33
N SER A 408 -1.19 -4.79 2.74
CA SER A 408 -2.03 -5.90 2.27
C SER A 408 -1.26 -6.88 1.36
N PRO A 409 -0.66 -6.46 0.22
CA PRO A 409 0.09 -7.37 -0.65
C PRO A 409 1.34 -7.95 0.01
N VAL A 410 1.99 -7.17 0.85
CA VAL A 410 3.21 -7.59 1.54
C VAL A 410 2.91 -8.68 2.57
N MET A 411 1.82 -8.52 3.32
CA MET A 411 1.38 -9.51 4.30
C MET A 411 0.92 -10.81 3.62
N ALA A 412 0.20 -10.69 2.51
CA ALA A 412 -0.18 -11.84 1.69
C ALA A 412 1.05 -12.64 1.24
N LEU A 413 2.08 -11.98 0.73
CA LEU A 413 3.33 -12.61 0.31
C LEU A 413 4.09 -13.22 1.51
N ALA A 414 4.23 -12.48 2.60
CA ALA A 414 4.96 -12.93 3.78
C ALA A 414 4.34 -14.16 4.43
N LEU A 415 2.99 -14.25 4.49
CA LEU A 415 2.28 -15.41 5.05
C LEU A 415 2.28 -16.61 4.11
N SER A 416 2.02 -16.38 2.83
CA SER A 416 1.98 -17.46 1.85
C SER A 416 3.34 -18.12 1.64
N TYR A 417 4.42 -17.43 2.03
CA TYR A 417 5.80 -17.89 1.84
C TYR A 417 6.47 -18.40 3.14
N SER A 418 5.72 -18.79 4.14
CA SER A 418 6.30 -19.39 5.35
C SER A 418 7.04 -20.68 5.02
N PRO A 419 8.30 -20.84 5.47
CA PRO A 419 9.05 -22.07 5.23
C PRO A 419 8.38 -23.25 5.96
N LYS A 420 8.41 -24.44 5.33
CA LYS A 420 7.79 -25.67 5.85
C LYS A 420 8.29 -26.09 7.24
N ASN A 421 9.46 -25.63 7.65
CA ASN A 421 10.14 -25.99 8.91
C ASN A 421 10.10 -24.86 9.96
N ASP A 422 9.22 -23.88 9.81
CA ASP A 422 9.11 -22.82 10.81
C ASP A 422 8.50 -23.37 12.11
N HIS A 423 9.10 -23.06 13.24
CA HIS A 423 8.56 -23.47 14.54
C HIS A 423 7.10 -23.00 14.68
N LYS A 424 6.18 -23.91 15.00
CA LYS A 424 4.74 -23.61 15.12
C LYS A 424 4.44 -22.34 15.94
N ILE A 425 5.23 -22.11 17.00
CA ILE A 425 5.08 -20.92 17.86
C ILE A 425 5.35 -19.63 17.07
N ARG A 426 6.38 -19.58 16.24
CA ARG A 426 6.70 -18.39 15.42
C ARG A 426 5.63 -18.13 14.38
N GLN A 427 5.11 -19.17 13.73
CA GLN A 427 3.99 -19.05 12.80
C GLN A 427 2.75 -18.48 13.49
N ILE A 428 2.44 -18.94 14.69
CA ILE A 428 1.32 -18.46 15.49
C ILE A 428 1.53 -16.97 15.85
N ILE A 429 2.71 -16.60 16.35
CA ILE A 429 3.01 -15.20 16.69
C ILE A 429 2.91 -14.32 15.45
N LYS A 430 3.48 -14.74 14.32
CA LYS A 430 3.39 -14.03 13.04
C LYS A 430 1.94 -13.85 12.60
N MET A 431 1.13 -14.93 12.66
CA MET A 431 -0.31 -14.85 12.38
C MET A 431 -1.04 -13.89 13.32
N ILE A 432 -0.79 -13.96 14.62
CA ILE A 432 -1.43 -13.06 15.60
C ILE A 432 -1.08 -11.60 15.27
N VAL A 433 0.20 -11.29 15.06
CA VAL A 433 0.64 -9.94 14.72
C VAL A 433 0.00 -9.47 13.42
N LEU A 434 -0.06 -10.32 12.39
CA LEU A 434 -0.68 -9.99 11.12
C LEU A 434 -2.19 -9.80 11.23
N ILE A 435 -2.87 -10.64 12.03
CA ILE A 435 -4.29 -10.47 12.31
C ILE A 435 -4.54 -9.14 13.04
N VAL A 436 -3.77 -8.84 14.08
CA VAL A 436 -3.91 -7.58 14.84
C VAL A 436 -3.68 -6.38 13.93
N ILE A 437 -2.67 -6.43 13.05
CA ILE A 437 -2.41 -5.37 12.09
C ILE A 437 -3.56 -5.24 11.08
N SER A 438 -4.01 -6.36 10.52
CA SER A 438 -5.14 -6.37 9.58
C SER A 438 -6.41 -5.84 10.23
N LEU A 439 -6.69 -6.22 11.48
CA LEU A 439 -7.80 -5.69 12.27
C LEU A 439 -7.66 -4.18 12.53
N ALA A 440 -6.47 -3.73 12.88
CA ALA A 440 -6.20 -2.29 13.06
C ALA A 440 -6.44 -1.48 11.77
N TYR A 441 -6.31 -2.11 10.60
CA TYR A 441 -6.48 -1.46 9.29
C TYR A 441 -7.81 -1.68 8.62
N SER A 442 -8.47 -2.78 8.92
CA SER A 442 -9.80 -3.08 8.38
C SER A 442 -10.90 -2.39 9.17
N TYR A 443 -10.63 -1.16 9.63
CA TYR A 443 -11.51 -0.44 10.53
C TYR A 443 -12.95 -0.33 10.01
N THR A 444 -13.13 -0.16 8.70
CA THR A 444 -14.46 -0.13 8.09
C THR A 444 -15.24 -1.42 8.19
N LEU A 445 -14.56 -2.59 8.25
CA LEU A 445 -15.20 -3.88 8.50
C LEU A 445 -15.60 -4.05 9.96
N PHE A 446 -14.88 -3.39 10.85
CA PHE A 446 -15.04 -3.49 12.30
C PHE A 446 -15.53 -2.18 12.92
N SER A 447 -16.22 -1.35 12.14
CA SER A 447 -16.74 -0.04 12.58
C SER A 447 -17.74 -0.10 13.74
N PHE A 448 -18.21 -1.29 14.10
CA PHE A 448 -18.99 -1.52 15.32
C PHE A 448 -18.15 -1.55 16.60
N VAL A 449 -16.85 -1.75 16.46
CA VAL A 449 -15.89 -1.71 17.56
C VAL A 449 -15.17 -0.37 17.43
N HIS A 450 -15.40 0.55 18.37
CA HIS A 450 -14.57 1.76 18.43
C HIS A 450 -13.11 1.34 18.40
N ARG A 451 -12.36 1.82 17.40
CA ARG A 451 -10.91 1.58 17.34
C ARG A 451 -10.33 2.04 18.68
N PRO A 452 -9.77 1.15 19.50
CA PRO A 452 -9.14 1.60 20.71
C PRO A 452 -8.05 2.57 20.33
N VAL A 453 -8.09 3.79 20.81
CA VAL A 453 -7.07 4.84 20.54
C VAL A 453 -5.67 4.30 20.79
N PHE A 454 -5.55 3.43 21.81
CA PHE A 454 -4.34 2.68 22.12
C PHE A 454 -3.80 1.86 20.93
N LEU A 455 -4.62 1.07 20.24
CA LEU A 455 -4.17 0.26 19.09
C LEU A 455 -3.70 1.14 17.93
N ALA A 456 -4.40 2.25 17.70
CA ALA A 456 -4.03 3.21 16.68
C ALA A 456 -2.65 3.85 16.95
N ASN A 457 -2.45 4.28 18.18
CA ASN A 457 -1.22 4.96 18.58
C ASN A 457 -0.04 4.00 18.73
N CYS A 458 -0.27 2.72 19.03
CA CYS A 458 0.76 1.69 19.17
C CYS A 458 1.15 1.01 17.85
N PHE A 459 0.56 1.42 16.72
CA PHE A 459 0.87 0.80 15.43
C PHE A 459 2.37 0.76 15.08
N PRO A 460 3.15 1.84 15.24
CA PRO A 460 4.59 1.77 14.97
C PRO A 460 5.31 0.72 15.82
N LEU A 461 4.85 0.48 17.05
CA LEU A 461 5.40 -0.57 17.92
C LEU A 461 5.11 -1.96 17.34
N PHE A 462 3.89 -2.22 16.88
CA PHE A 462 3.57 -3.48 16.21
C PHE A 462 4.41 -3.71 14.95
N MET A 463 4.68 -2.65 14.18
CA MET A 463 5.55 -2.71 13.01
C MET A 463 7.01 -3.03 13.38
N ILE A 464 7.53 -2.46 14.45
CA ILE A 464 8.86 -2.77 14.98
C ILE A 464 8.94 -4.21 15.45
N ILE A 465 7.93 -4.71 16.16
CA ILE A 465 7.84 -6.11 16.58
C ILE A 465 7.81 -7.03 15.35
N LEU A 466 6.99 -6.71 14.36
CA LEU A 466 6.91 -7.48 13.10
C LEU A 466 8.27 -7.51 12.37
N THR A 467 8.99 -6.39 12.35
CA THR A 467 10.35 -6.33 11.79
C THR A 467 11.28 -7.29 12.49
N GLY A 468 11.25 -7.35 13.83
CA GLY A 468 12.03 -8.30 14.63
C GLY A 468 11.67 -9.75 14.37
N ILE A 469 10.36 -10.06 14.31
CA ILE A 469 9.89 -11.42 13.99
C ILE A 469 10.37 -11.84 12.60
N THR A 470 10.26 -10.93 11.61
CA THR A 470 10.75 -11.16 10.25
C THR A 470 12.25 -11.42 10.25
N CYS A 471 13.02 -10.65 11.04
CA CYS A 471 14.46 -10.84 11.20
C CYS A 471 14.80 -12.20 11.82
N LEU A 472 14.06 -12.67 12.84
CA LEU A 472 14.26 -13.96 13.49
C LEU A 472 13.97 -15.15 12.54
N ASN A 473 12.93 -15.04 11.68
CA ASN A 473 12.66 -16.06 10.66
C ASN A 473 13.84 -16.26 9.70
N VAL A 474 14.63 -15.22 9.56
CA VAL A 474 15.81 -15.18 8.72
C VAL A 474 16.94 -16.08 9.25
N VAL A 475 17.06 -16.26 10.55
CA VAL A 475 18.16 -17.02 11.16
C VAL A 475 18.06 -18.53 10.88
N ASP A 476 16.87 -19.08 10.64
CA ASP A 476 16.62 -20.53 10.52
C ASP A 476 16.64 -21.09 9.07
N LYS A 477 16.78 -20.29 8.05
CA LYS A 477 16.64 -20.76 6.65
C LYS A 477 17.95 -21.28 6.02
N ARG A 478 18.30 -22.54 6.25
CA ARG A 478 19.29 -23.26 5.43
C ARG A 478 18.74 -23.83 4.10
N SER A 479 17.44 -23.69 3.80
CA SER A 479 16.75 -24.47 2.76
C SER A 479 16.33 -23.72 1.48
N PHE A 480 16.71 -22.44 1.28
CA PHE A 480 16.25 -21.65 0.12
C PHE A 480 16.94 -22.04 -1.20
N SER A 481 18.18 -22.51 -1.14
CA SER A 481 18.96 -22.84 -2.33
C SER A 481 18.58 -24.17 -2.99
N GLN A 482 17.89 -25.06 -2.27
CA GLN A 482 17.55 -26.38 -2.79
C GLN A 482 16.27 -26.46 -3.63
N VAL A 483 15.32 -25.54 -3.43
CA VAL A 483 14.03 -25.59 -4.15
C VAL A 483 14.14 -24.99 -5.55
N GLU A 484 14.93 -23.92 -5.74
CA GLU A 484 15.14 -23.35 -7.08
C GLU A 484 16.07 -24.21 -7.96
N SER A 485 17.03 -24.90 -7.35
CA SER A 485 17.90 -25.83 -8.11
C SER A 485 17.16 -27.07 -8.62
N GLN A 486 16.13 -27.54 -7.90
CA GLN A 486 15.29 -28.65 -8.39
C GLN A 486 14.32 -28.22 -9.50
N GLU A 487 13.79 -27.01 -9.48
CA GLU A 487 12.92 -26.51 -10.55
C GLU A 487 13.69 -26.22 -11.85
N HIS A 488 14.97 -25.86 -11.78
CA HIS A 488 15.83 -25.73 -12.98
C HIS A 488 16.23 -27.07 -13.59
N LEU A 489 16.35 -28.13 -12.80
CA LEU A 489 16.66 -29.48 -13.29
C LEU A 489 15.45 -30.19 -13.89
N THR A 490 14.23 -29.80 -13.55
CA THR A 490 13.02 -30.40 -14.13
C THR A 490 12.48 -29.61 -15.34
N ALA A 491 13.11 -28.49 -15.70
CA ALA A 491 12.75 -27.66 -16.85
C ALA A 491 13.73 -27.78 -18.02
N GLN A 492 14.76 -28.64 -17.89
CA GLN A 492 15.61 -29.15 -18.99
C GLN A 492 15.14 -30.53 -19.41
#